data_7d7a1facc5b6dfd51aa4fb34d0bf3b34
#
_entry.id   7d7a1facc5b6dfd51aa4fb34d0bf3b34
#
_cell.length_a   1.000
_cell.length_b   1.000
_cell.length_c   1.000
_cell.angle_alpha   90.00
_cell.angle_beta   90.00
_cell.angle_gamma   90.00
#
_symmetry.space_group_name_H-M   'P 1'
#
loop_
_entity.id
_entity.type
_entity.pdbx_description
1 polymer ?
#
loop_
_entity_poly.entity_id
_entity_poly.type
_entity_poly.pdbx_seq_one_letter_code
_entity_poly.pdbx_strand_id
1 'polypeptide(L)'
;MRKTKTHNVLRRLLAFVLIVSLLPLGYAGNVMAATTGTRNVSIQVTYGQTDARNVYGMINSMRRNSSDAWYWDANNYTKTYCNNLQPLTYDYALEQVAMKRAAEIALSYSHTRPNGTNYYTAYSENGVYAGVYAENIGVNYSSASALHNAMREDNANYSGQEQRRNMLNSQFTAVGIGHVYYNGYHYWVEEFANTVTRTSYTTPNNQTTTVNNIQIAESNITSDQIVVPSSIGNYIQMSAGQTIDLSGCYENIKVSN
;
A
#
# COMPACT_ATOMS: atom_id res chain seq x y z
N MET A 1 50.40 -15.06 20.77
CA MET A 1 50.04 -15.70 19.52
C MET A 1 48.65 -15.24 19.04
N ARG A 2 48.62 -14.27 18.15
CA ARG A 2 47.40 -13.73 17.55
C ARG A 2 47.71 -13.30 16.10
N LYS A 3 47.74 -14.26 15.17
CA LYS A 3 47.84 -13.99 13.73
C LYS A 3 47.15 -15.12 12.97
N THR A 4 45.84 -15.06 12.73
CA THR A 4 45.16 -15.91 11.73
C THR A 4 43.71 -15.48 11.40
N LYS A 5 43.30 -14.23 11.59
CA LYS A 5 41.93 -13.81 11.16
C LYS A 5 41.88 -12.85 9.98
N THR A 6 43.01 -12.32 9.52
CA THR A 6 43.04 -11.31 8.46
C THR A 6 43.10 -11.89 7.03
N HIS A 7 43.51 -13.14 6.87
CA HIS A 7 43.63 -13.74 5.53
C HIS A 7 42.33 -14.23 4.89
N ASN A 8 41.30 -14.50 5.69
CA ASN A 8 40.03 -15.03 5.16
C ASN A 8 39.09 -13.97 4.63
N VAL A 9 39.22 -12.73 5.07
CA VAL A 9 38.39 -11.63 4.58
C VAL A 9 38.87 -11.16 3.21
N LEU A 10 40.17 -11.11 3.01
CA LEU A 10 40.77 -10.70 1.73
C LEU A 10 40.52 -11.72 0.61
N ARG A 11 40.50 -13.02 0.94
CA ARG A 11 40.19 -14.08 -0.05
C ARG A 11 38.70 -14.08 -0.48
N ARG A 12 37.79 -13.62 0.37
CA ARG A 12 36.35 -13.50 0.01
C ARG A 12 36.05 -12.26 -0.81
N LEU A 13 36.81 -11.18 -0.66
CA LEU A 13 36.69 -9.99 -1.50
C LEU A 13 37.32 -10.19 -2.90
N LEU A 14 38.38 -10.97 -3.03
CA LEU A 14 38.97 -11.27 -4.35
C LEU A 14 38.12 -12.26 -5.17
N ALA A 15 37.35 -13.13 -4.53
CA ALA A 15 36.42 -14.04 -5.24
C ALA A 15 35.22 -13.32 -5.85
N PHE A 16 34.82 -12.17 -5.30
CA PHE A 16 33.67 -11.39 -5.81
C PHE A 16 34.02 -10.47 -6.98
N VAL A 17 35.31 -10.09 -7.12
CA VAL A 17 35.78 -9.22 -8.22
C VAL A 17 36.11 -10.01 -9.48
N LEU A 18 36.37 -11.33 -9.39
CA LEU A 18 36.73 -12.14 -10.56
C LEU A 18 35.53 -12.73 -11.33
N ILE A 19 34.31 -12.66 -10.78
CA ILE A 19 33.09 -13.17 -11.46
C ILE A 19 32.46 -12.13 -12.40
N VAL A 20 32.84 -10.86 -12.27
CA VAL A 20 32.29 -9.78 -13.13
C VAL A 20 33.08 -9.61 -14.44
N SER A 21 34.27 -10.24 -14.60
CA SER A 21 35.14 -10.06 -15.77
C SER A 21 35.03 -11.17 -16.83
N LEU A 22 34.09 -12.12 -16.70
CA LEU A 22 33.91 -13.22 -17.67
C LEU A 22 32.49 -13.27 -18.25
N LEU A 23 31.82 -12.12 -18.37
CA LEU A 23 30.65 -12.04 -19.24
C LEU A 23 31.15 -11.89 -20.69
N PRO A 24 30.78 -12.77 -21.62
CA PRO A 24 31.18 -12.62 -23.02
C PRO A 24 30.59 -11.31 -23.54
N LEU A 25 31.46 -10.43 -24.03
CA LEU A 25 31.11 -9.30 -24.89
C LEU A 25 30.44 -9.87 -26.14
N GLY A 26 29.10 -9.95 -26.15
CA GLY A 26 28.41 -10.45 -27.31
C GLY A 26 26.90 -10.70 -27.14
N TYR A 27 26.28 -10.33 -26.03
CA TYR A 27 24.84 -10.24 -25.97
C TYR A 27 24.41 -8.76 -25.93
N ALA A 28 24.35 -8.16 -27.12
CA ALA A 28 23.46 -7.05 -27.32
C ALA A 28 22.02 -7.60 -27.26
N GLY A 29 21.62 -8.07 -26.08
CA GLY A 29 20.21 -8.24 -25.76
C GLY A 29 19.61 -6.86 -25.91
N ASN A 30 18.63 -6.73 -26.79
CA ASN A 30 17.80 -5.53 -26.84
C ASN A 30 17.37 -5.25 -25.41
N VAL A 31 17.97 -4.26 -24.80
CA VAL A 31 17.41 -3.62 -23.62
C VAL A 31 16.14 -3.00 -24.16
N MET A 32 15.03 -3.71 -24.03
CA MET A 32 13.73 -3.13 -24.28
C MET A 32 13.69 -1.92 -23.36
N ALA A 33 13.63 -0.74 -23.93
CA ALA A 33 13.38 0.47 -23.17
C ALA A 33 12.18 0.17 -22.28
N ALA A 34 12.34 0.38 -20.98
CA ALA A 34 11.23 0.18 -20.05
C ALA A 34 10.05 0.97 -20.62
N THR A 35 9.01 0.27 -21.01
CA THR A 35 7.78 0.90 -21.50
C THR A 35 7.26 1.72 -20.34
N THR A 36 7.19 3.04 -20.50
CA THR A 36 6.69 3.98 -19.49
C THR A 36 5.15 3.96 -19.45
N GLY A 37 4.55 2.90 -19.94
CA GLY A 37 3.11 2.71 -19.98
C GLY A 37 2.50 2.30 -18.65
N THR A 38 1.22 2.53 -18.51
CA THR A 38 0.38 1.93 -17.47
C THR A 38 -0.64 1.00 -18.10
N ARG A 39 -0.98 -0.09 -17.40
CA ARG A 39 -2.08 -0.98 -17.79
C ARG A 39 -3.20 -0.88 -16.77
N ASN A 40 -4.43 -1.07 -17.24
CA ASN A 40 -5.59 -1.20 -16.38
C ASN A 40 -5.77 -2.68 -15.99
N VAL A 41 -5.93 -2.92 -14.71
CA VAL A 41 -6.33 -4.23 -14.18
C VAL A 41 -7.62 -4.10 -13.42
N SER A 42 -8.35 -5.23 -13.29
CA SER A 42 -9.56 -5.32 -12.49
C SER A 42 -9.41 -6.46 -11.50
N ILE A 43 -9.84 -6.24 -10.26
CA ILE A 43 -9.84 -7.26 -9.22
C ILE A 43 -11.20 -7.35 -8.55
N GLN A 44 -11.62 -8.57 -8.23
CA GLN A 44 -12.80 -8.76 -7.39
C GLN A 44 -12.40 -8.73 -5.93
N VAL A 45 -12.97 -7.81 -5.17
CA VAL A 45 -12.69 -7.61 -3.74
C VAL A 45 -13.96 -7.64 -2.91
N THR A 46 -13.82 -7.93 -1.63
CA THR A 46 -14.89 -7.69 -0.65
C THR A 46 -14.49 -6.49 0.20
N TYR A 47 -15.30 -5.42 0.14
CA TYR A 47 -15.17 -4.29 1.04
C TYR A 47 -15.80 -4.60 2.39
N GLY A 48 -15.11 -4.27 3.48
CA GLY A 48 -15.54 -4.41 4.87
C GLY A 48 -15.74 -3.06 5.56
N GLN A 49 -16.60 -2.17 5.01
CA GLN A 49 -16.72 -0.80 5.48
C GLN A 49 -17.39 -0.67 6.86
N THR A 50 -18.13 -1.69 7.33
CA THR A 50 -18.57 -1.74 8.72
C THR A 50 -17.40 -1.72 9.70
N ASP A 51 -16.40 -2.57 9.46
CA ASP A 51 -15.20 -2.62 10.31
C ASP A 51 -14.32 -1.37 10.11
N ALA A 52 -14.20 -0.88 8.88
CA ALA A 52 -13.47 0.35 8.57
C ALA A 52 -14.01 1.53 9.40
N ARG A 53 -15.34 1.71 9.47
CA ARG A 53 -15.96 2.78 10.25
C ARG A 53 -15.82 2.59 11.76
N ASN A 54 -15.65 1.36 12.26
CA ASN A 54 -15.36 1.13 13.68
C ASN A 54 -14.00 1.69 14.09
N VAL A 55 -12.99 1.68 13.20
CA VAL A 55 -11.65 2.23 13.47
C VAL A 55 -11.73 3.74 13.78
N TYR A 56 -12.58 4.48 13.09
CA TYR A 56 -12.81 5.91 13.33
C TYR A 56 -13.14 6.22 14.81
N GLY A 57 -14.02 5.43 15.41
CA GLY A 57 -14.36 5.57 16.84
C GLY A 57 -13.16 5.35 17.76
N MET A 58 -12.28 4.39 17.40
CA MET A 58 -11.07 4.06 18.14
C MET A 58 -10.03 5.19 18.05
N ILE A 59 -9.81 5.73 16.85
CA ILE A 59 -8.91 6.89 16.65
C ILE A 59 -9.38 8.08 17.48
N ASN A 60 -10.67 8.42 17.43
CA ASN A 60 -11.20 9.53 18.21
C ASN A 60 -11.19 9.27 19.73
N SER A 61 -11.32 8.03 20.16
CA SER A 61 -11.15 7.67 21.58
C SER A 61 -9.72 7.88 22.03
N MET A 62 -8.73 7.48 21.23
CA MET A 62 -7.31 7.73 21.49
C MET A 62 -7.01 9.24 21.54
N ARG A 63 -7.51 10.04 20.60
CA ARG A 63 -7.31 11.49 20.53
C ARG A 63 -7.86 12.23 21.76
N ARG A 64 -8.95 11.73 22.36
CA ARG A 64 -9.54 12.31 23.57
C ARG A 64 -8.89 11.87 24.88
N ASN A 65 -8.15 10.78 24.86
CA ASN A 65 -7.53 10.23 26.07
C ASN A 65 -6.12 10.80 26.24
N SER A 66 -5.97 11.78 27.15
CA SER A 66 -4.69 12.45 27.39
C SER A 66 -3.57 11.52 27.86
N SER A 67 -3.90 10.37 28.45
CA SER A 67 -2.90 9.36 28.84
C SER A 67 -2.44 8.48 27.67
N ASP A 68 -3.20 8.45 26.58
CA ASP A 68 -2.96 7.64 25.40
C ASP A 68 -2.50 8.46 24.18
N ALA A 69 -2.92 9.72 24.12
CA ALA A 69 -2.56 10.66 23.06
C ALA A 69 -1.13 11.20 23.25
N TRP A 70 -0.14 10.38 22.97
CA TRP A 70 1.27 10.72 23.06
C TRP A 70 2.09 10.01 21.97
N TYR A 71 3.26 10.53 21.66
CA TYR A 71 4.29 9.86 20.88
C TYR A 71 5.69 10.21 21.40
N TRP A 72 6.71 9.43 21.07
CA TRP A 72 8.08 9.73 21.43
C TRP A 72 8.60 10.94 20.64
N ASP A 73 9.37 11.79 21.29
CA ASP A 73 10.20 12.76 20.60
C ASP A 73 11.36 12.06 19.86
N ALA A 74 11.99 12.74 18.93
CA ALA A 74 13.08 12.20 18.15
C ALA A 74 14.27 11.70 18.99
N ASN A 75 14.38 12.15 20.26
CA ASN A 75 15.36 11.67 21.21
C ASN A 75 15.05 10.29 21.81
N ASN A 76 13.82 9.77 21.64
CA ASN A 76 13.31 8.51 22.20
C ASN A 76 13.33 8.43 23.76
N TYR A 77 13.43 9.54 24.45
CA TYR A 77 13.43 9.62 25.91
C TYR A 77 12.27 10.42 26.46
N THR A 78 11.79 11.39 25.69
CA THR A 78 10.72 12.31 26.07
C THR A 78 9.46 11.99 25.26
N LYS A 79 8.29 12.06 25.91
CA LYS A 79 7.00 11.93 25.24
C LYS A 79 6.40 13.30 24.97
N THR A 80 5.96 13.52 23.74
CA THR A 80 5.05 14.62 23.42
C THR A 80 3.63 14.16 23.67
N TYR A 81 2.94 14.84 24.61
CA TYR A 81 1.52 14.59 24.88
C TYR A 81 0.66 15.54 24.06
N CYS A 82 -0.26 14.97 23.31
CA CYS A 82 -1.17 15.70 22.42
C CYS A 82 -2.45 16.06 23.18
N ASN A 83 -2.39 17.12 23.98
CA ASN A 83 -3.53 17.57 24.77
C ASN A 83 -4.54 18.35 23.90
N ASN A 84 -5.83 18.19 24.23
CA ASN A 84 -6.94 18.94 23.60
C ASN A 84 -7.09 18.74 22.09
N LEU A 85 -6.73 17.56 21.56
CA LEU A 85 -6.99 17.23 20.17
C LEU A 85 -8.50 17.25 19.89
N GLN A 86 -8.89 17.98 18.87
CA GLN A 86 -10.26 17.91 18.39
C GLN A 86 -10.52 16.54 17.74
N PRO A 87 -11.74 15.99 17.86
CA PRO A 87 -12.09 14.77 17.16
C PRO A 87 -12.03 15.01 15.66
N LEU A 88 -11.60 14.01 14.92
CA LEU A 88 -11.71 14.00 13.47
C LEU A 88 -13.18 13.83 13.07
N THR A 89 -13.54 14.39 11.94
CA THR A 89 -14.82 14.13 11.26
C THR A 89 -14.63 12.94 10.31
N TYR A 90 -15.58 11.99 10.29
CA TYR A 90 -15.59 10.96 9.26
C TYR A 90 -15.99 11.57 7.93
N ASP A 91 -15.15 11.43 6.92
CA ASP A 91 -15.38 12.01 5.59
C ASP A 91 -15.57 10.91 4.55
N TYR A 92 -16.75 10.84 3.94
CA TYR A 92 -17.08 9.83 2.96
C TYR A 92 -16.43 10.06 1.59
N ALA A 93 -15.87 11.23 1.30
CA ALA A 93 -15.02 11.42 0.14
C ALA A 93 -13.61 10.82 0.40
N LEU A 94 -13.06 11.03 1.60
CA LEU A 94 -11.85 10.33 2.04
C LEU A 94 -12.05 8.81 2.15
N GLU A 95 -13.24 8.35 2.54
CA GLU A 95 -13.55 6.91 2.51
C GLU A 95 -13.41 6.34 1.09
N GLN A 96 -13.85 7.06 0.04
CA GLN A 96 -13.67 6.63 -1.35
C GLN A 96 -12.19 6.59 -1.74
N VAL A 97 -11.40 7.57 -1.30
CA VAL A 97 -9.93 7.54 -1.47
C VAL A 97 -9.36 6.30 -0.81
N ALA A 98 -9.67 6.06 0.46
CA ALA A 98 -9.17 4.94 1.24
C ALA A 98 -9.60 3.57 0.66
N MET A 99 -10.84 3.45 0.19
CA MET A 99 -11.33 2.23 -0.49
C MET A 99 -10.56 1.95 -1.77
N LYS A 100 -10.31 2.98 -2.59
CA LYS A 100 -9.50 2.86 -3.80
C LYS A 100 -8.08 2.44 -3.45
N ARG A 101 -7.46 3.12 -2.50
CA ARG A 101 -6.12 2.81 -2.04
C ARG A 101 -6.02 1.40 -1.44
N ALA A 102 -7.02 0.95 -0.68
CA ALA A 102 -7.06 -0.40 -0.14
C ALA A 102 -7.06 -1.48 -1.24
N ALA A 103 -7.76 -1.24 -2.37
CA ALA A 103 -7.68 -2.11 -3.53
C ALA A 103 -6.31 -2.02 -4.25
N GLU A 104 -5.71 -0.83 -4.31
CA GLU A 104 -4.39 -0.63 -4.91
C GLU A 104 -3.27 -1.31 -4.09
N ILE A 105 -3.27 -1.17 -2.75
CA ILE A 105 -2.27 -1.84 -1.89
C ILE A 105 -2.45 -3.36 -1.84
N ALA A 106 -3.62 -3.89 -2.19
CA ALA A 106 -3.82 -5.32 -2.38
C ALA A 106 -3.02 -5.88 -3.57
N LEU A 107 -2.67 -5.04 -4.54
CA LEU A 107 -1.82 -5.38 -5.69
C LEU A 107 -0.35 -5.01 -5.43
N SER A 108 -0.10 -3.90 -4.72
CA SER A 108 1.25 -3.42 -4.43
C SER A 108 1.25 -2.70 -3.08
N TYR A 109 1.67 -3.38 -2.01
CA TYR A 109 1.68 -2.84 -0.65
C TYR A 109 2.74 -1.74 -0.50
N SER A 110 2.33 -0.51 -0.77
CA SER A 110 3.21 0.67 -0.76
C SER A 110 2.41 1.97 -0.67
N HIS A 111 3.01 3.03 -0.12
CA HIS A 111 2.52 4.41 -0.25
C HIS A 111 2.67 4.95 -1.68
N THR A 112 3.56 4.39 -2.48
CA THR A 112 3.57 4.62 -3.92
C THR A 112 2.46 3.78 -4.55
N ARG A 113 1.61 4.41 -5.34
CA ARG A 113 0.50 3.74 -6.04
C ARG A 113 1.03 2.78 -7.11
N PRO A 114 0.27 1.75 -7.50
CA PRO A 114 0.71 0.80 -8.52
C PRO A 114 1.11 1.45 -9.85
N ASN A 115 0.54 2.59 -10.19
CA ASN A 115 0.88 3.38 -11.38
C ASN A 115 2.16 4.23 -11.25
N GLY A 116 2.86 4.13 -10.12
CA GLY A 116 4.10 4.86 -9.84
C GLY A 116 3.88 6.27 -9.28
N THR A 117 2.65 6.75 -9.13
CA THR A 117 2.38 8.05 -8.52
C THR A 117 2.32 7.97 -7.00
N ASN A 118 2.37 9.12 -6.33
CA ASN A 118 2.26 9.18 -4.87
C ASN A 118 0.80 8.98 -4.42
N TYR A 119 0.58 8.40 -3.22
CA TYR A 119 -0.75 8.12 -2.66
C TYR A 119 -1.70 9.32 -2.69
N TYR A 120 -1.21 10.51 -2.39
CA TYR A 120 -2.05 11.73 -2.35
C TYR A 120 -2.69 12.10 -3.69
N THR A 121 -2.22 11.55 -4.82
CA THR A 121 -2.88 11.77 -6.12
C THR A 121 -4.27 11.15 -6.16
N ALA A 122 -4.54 10.13 -5.33
CA ALA A 122 -5.86 9.53 -5.21
C ALA A 122 -6.91 10.49 -4.60
N TYR A 123 -6.48 11.48 -3.83
CA TYR A 123 -7.39 12.46 -3.21
C TYR A 123 -8.10 13.30 -4.27
N SER A 124 -7.35 13.96 -5.15
CA SER A 124 -7.93 14.79 -6.21
C SER A 124 -8.82 14.00 -7.18
N GLU A 125 -8.49 12.73 -7.43
CA GLU A 125 -9.32 11.84 -8.25
C GLU A 125 -10.70 11.56 -7.63
N ASN A 126 -10.85 11.75 -6.31
CA ASN A 126 -12.10 11.60 -5.56
C ASN A 126 -12.67 12.95 -5.09
N GLY A 127 -12.18 14.05 -5.64
CA GLY A 127 -12.68 15.41 -5.35
C GLY A 127 -12.28 15.94 -3.98
N VAL A 128 -11.24 15.37 -3.35
CA VAL A 128 -10.68 15.86 -2.08
C VAL A 128 -9.49 16.76 -2.37
N TYR A 129 -9.56 17.99 -1.90
CA TYR A 129 -8.49 18.99 -2.04
C TYR A 129 -8.15 19.53 -0.65
N ALA A 130 -6.96 19.22 -0.16
CA ALA A 130 -6.50 19.62 1.16
C ALA A 130 -5.06 20.14 1.10
N GLY A 131 -4.66 20.92 2.09
CA GLY A 131 -3.29 21.43 2.20
C GLY A 131 -2.34 20.45 2.90
N VAL A 132 -2.89 19.52 3.70
CA VAL A 132 -2.14 18.50 4.45
C VAL A 132 -2.83 17.17 4.33
N TYR A 133 -2.05 16.15 4.00
CA TYR A 133 -2.49 14.77 3.79
C TYR A 133 -1.62 13.81 4.60
N ALA A 134 -2.17 12.66 4.99
CA ALA A 134 -1.40 11.50 5.45
C ALA A 134 -2.15 10.22 5.15
N GLU A 135 -1.40 9.15 4.93
CA GLU A 135 -1.90 7.80 4.74
C GLU A 135 -1.27 6.85 5.76
N ASN A 136 -2.09 6.02 6.41
CA ASN A 136 -1.66 4.83 7.13
C ASN A 136 -2.11 3.61 6.34
N ILE A 137 -1.26 2.59 6.22
CA ILE A 137 -1.58 1.34 5.55
C ILE A 137 -1.33 0.15 6.46
N GLY A 138 -2.21 -0.85 6.39
CA GLY A 138 -2.10 -2.08 7.16
C GLY A 138 -2.47 -3.30 6.34
N VAL A 139 -1.84 -4.43 6.61
CA VAL A 139 -2.12 -5.71 5.96
C VAL A 139 -2.27 -6.82 6.99
N ASN A 140 -3.20 -7.74 6.70
CA ASN A 140 -3.42 -8.98 7.45
C ASN A 140 -3.96 -8.79 8.89
N TYR A 141 -4.59 -7.67 9.18
CA TYR A 141 -5.35 -7.48 10.42
C TYR A 141 -6.81 -7.85 10.18
N SER A 142 -7.30 -8.87 10.89
CA SER A 142 -8.63 -9.45 10.66
C SER A 142 -9.79 -8.66 11.30
N SER A 143 -9.51 -7.58 12.03
CA SER A 143 -10.51 -6.75 12.68
C SER A 143 -10.06 -5.30 12.85
N ALA A 144 -11.03 -4.41 13.04
CA ALA A 144 -10.78 -2.99 13.33
C ALA A 144 -9.88 -2.80 14.56
N SER A 145 -10.11 -3.58 15.64
CA SER A 145 -9.31 -3.47 16.85
C SER A 145 -7.88 -4.00 16.66
N ALA A 146 -7.70 -5.07 15.89
CA ALA A 146 -6.37 -5.58 15.58
C ALA A 146 -5.55 -4.57 14.78
N LEU A 147 -6.18 -3.95 13.76
CA LEU A 147 -5.56 -2.87 12.99
C LEU A 147 -5.19 -1.69 13.87
N HIS A 148 -6.16 -1.14 14.61
CA HIS A 148 -5.94 0.04 15.43
C HIS A 148 -4.84 -0.19 16.47
N ASN A 149 -4.84 -1.34 17.14
CA ASN A 149 -3.79 -1.69 18.10
C ASN A 149 -2.40 -1.75 17.46
N ALA A 150 -2.30 -2.25 16.23
CA ALA A 150 -1.03 -2.26 15.50
C ALA A 150 -0.58 -0.84 15.13
N MET A 151 -1.50 -0.02 14.60
CA MET A 151 -1.21 1.37 14.19
C MET A 151 -0.95 2.32 15.36
N ARG A 152 -1.30 1.92 16.59
CA ARG A 152 -0.91 2.66 17.80
C ARG A 152 0.60 2.68 18.02
N GLU A 153 1.32 1.67 17.55
CA GLU A 153 2.79 1.60 17.61
C GLU A 153 3.35 1.89 19.02
N ASP A 154 2.62 1.42 20.06
CA ASP A 154 2.88 1.73 21.47
C ASP A 154 4.29 1.36 21.94
N ASN A 155 4.86 0.29 21.36
CA ASN A 155 6.17 -0.23 21.71
C ASN A 155 7.28 0.21 20.74
N ALA A 156 6.96 1.03 19.73
CA ALA A 156 7.93 1.54 18.78
C ALA A 156 8.64 2.79 19.31
N ASN A 157 9.84 3.05 18.79
CA ASN A 157 10.54 4.33 18.99
C ASN A 157 9.93 5.42 18.07
N TYR A 158 10.45 6.64 18.13
CA TYR A 158 9.95 7.77 17.31
C TYR A 158 9.86 7.43 15.82
N SER A 159 10.90 6.83 15.24
CA SER A 159 10.90 6.51 13.81
C SER A 159 9.86 5.45 13.43
N GLY A 160 9.47 4.58 14.36
CA GLY A 160 8.46 3.56 14.14
C GLY A 160 7.05 3.98 14.56
N GLN A 161 6.83 5.25 14.98
CA GLN A 161 5.52 5.77 15.40
C GLN A 161 4.89 6.69 14.33
N GLU A 162 5.10 6.44 13.06
CA GLU A 162 4.58 7.29 11.99
C GLU A 162 3.06 7.22 11.89
N GLN A 163 2.49 6.03 11.95
CA GLN A 163 1.05 5.85 11.88
C GLN A 163 0.36 6.41 13.14
N ARG A 164 0.96 6.22 14.31
CA ARG A 164 0.50 6.84 15.54
C ARG A 164 0.48 8.38 15.45
N ARG A 165 1.57 8.98 14.96
CA ARG A 165 1.66 10.42 14.80
C ARG A 165 0.63 10.97 13.81
N ASN A 166 0.32 10.24 12.74
CA ASN A 166 -0.76 10.61 11.82
C ASN A 166 -2.11 10.65 12.55
N MET A 167 -2.46 9.61 13.32
CA MET A 167 -3.70 9.58 14.10
C MET A 167 -3.78 10.72 15.14
N LEU A 168 -2.65 11.19 15.68
CA LEU A 168 -2.57 12.23 16.69
C LEU A 168 -2.23 13.63 16.14
N ASN A 169 -2.09 13.80 14.84
CA ASN A 169 -1.77 15.09 14.27
C ASN A 169 -2.93 16.09 14.45
N SER A 170 -2.63 17.24 15.02
CA SER A 170 -3.60 18.31 15.29
C SER A 170 -4.03 19.07 14.03
N GLN A 171 -3.29 18.95 12.94
CA GLN A 171 -3.63 19.61 11.68
C GLN A 171 -4.76 18.89 10.94
N PHE A 172 -5.00 17.61 11.23
CA PHE A 172 -6.08 16.87 10.56
C PHE A 172 -7.44 17.15 11.22
N THR A 173 -8.43 17.33 10.38
CA THR A 173 -9.83 17.55 10.76
C THR A 173 -10.75 16.45 10.26
N ALA A 174 -10.29 15.64 9.30
CA ALA A 174 -11.06 14.59 8.66
C ALA A 174 -10.26 13.29 8.54
N VAL A 175 -10.99 12.16 8.50
CA VAL A 175 -10.46 10.84 8.21
C VAL A 175 -11.48 10.03 7.42
N GLY A 176 -11.00 9.26 6.45
CA GLY A 176 -11.76 8.21 5.76
C GLY A 176 -10.97 6.91 5.82
N ILE A 177 -11.67 5.78 5.94
CA ILE A 177 -11.02 4.48 6.15
C ILE A 177 -11.56 3.48 5.14
N GLY A 178 -10.67 2.72 4.51
CA GLY A 178 -10.97 1.66 3.56
C GLY A 178 -10.50 0.30 4.08
N HIS A 179 -11.33 -0.72 3.91
CA HIS A 179 -10.99 -2.09 4.21
C HIS A 179 -11.36 -2.99 3.03
N VAL A 180 -10.39 -3.74 2.54
CA VAL A 180 -10.53 -4.70 1.45
C VAL A 180 -10.09 -6.08 1.92
N TYR A 181 -10.87 -7.09 1.61
CA TYR A 181 -10.47 -8.49 1.66
C TYR A 181 -10.23 -8.99 0.22
N TYR A 182 -9.01 -9.48 -0.04
CA TYR A 182 -8.58 -9.98 -1.34
C TYR A 182 -7.57 -11.11 -1.18
N ASN A 183 -7.73 -12.21 -1.91
CA ASN A 183 -6.83 -13.37 -1.92
C ASN A 183 -6.46 -13.90 -0.52
N GLY A 184 -7.41 -13.91 0.43
CA GLY A 184 -7.18 -14.43 1.78
C GLY A 184 -6.59 -13.41 2.77
N TYR A 185 -6.33 -12.17 2.35
CA TYR A 185 -5.71 -11.14 3.16
C TYR A 185 -6.62 -9.92 3.32
N HIS A 186 -6.48 -9.24 4.45
CA HIS A 186 -7.12 -7.99 4.76
C HIS A 186 -6.16 -6.82 4.47
N TYR A 187 -6.63 -5.81 3.72
CA TYR A 187 -5.89 -4.60 3.40
C TYR A 187 -6.65 -3.39 3.91
N TRP A 188 -5.94 -2.52 4.62
CA TRP A 188 -6.51 -1.38 5.31
C TRP A 188 -5.79 -0.10 4.96
N VAL A 189 -6.55 0.97 4.81
CA VAL A 189 -6.02 2.31 4.58
C VAL A 189 -6.80 3.30 5.43
N GLU A 190 -6.07 4.17 6.15
CA GLU A 190 -6.62 5.35 6.80
C GLU A 190 -6.08 6.58 6.07
N GLU A 191 -6.98 7.41 5.55
CA GLU A 191 -6.65 8.64 4.85
C GLU A 191 -7.05 9.84 5.69
N PHE A 192 -6.09 10.74 5.93
CA PHE A 192 -6.28 11.93 6.75
C PHE A 192 -6.16 13.20 5.92
N ALA A 193 -6.96 14.23 6.26
CA ALA A 193 -6.90 15.53 5.62
C ALA A 193 -7.20 16.66 6.61
N ASN A 194 -6.74 17.87 6.28
CA ASN A 194 -7.09 19.08 7.03
C ASN A 194 -8.34 19.78 6.50
N THR A 195 -9.15 19.09 5.71
CA THR A 195 -10.45 19.56 5.20
C THR A 195 -11.49 18.46 5.34
N VAL A 196 -12.74 18.87 5.48
CA VAL A 196 -13.91 17.97 5.43
C VAL A 196 -14.64 18.24 4.13
N THR A 197 -14.78 17.21 3.30
CA THR A 197 -15.40 17.30 1.96
C THR A 197 -16.83 16.80 1.96
N ARG A 198 -17.09 15.64 2.59
CA ARG A 198 -18.41 15.00 2.56
C ARG A 198 -18.74 14.26 3.85
N THR A 199 -19.79 14.70 4.53
CA THR A 199 -20.28 14.07 5.77
C THR A 199 -21.46 13.14 5.58
N SER A 200 -22.08 13.13 4.39
CA SER A 200 -23.21 12.26 4.08
C SER A 200 -22.76 10.90 3.58
N TYR A 201 -23.40 9.84 4.07
CA TYR A 201 -23.18 8.46 3.69
C TYR A 201 -23.42 8.21 2.19
N THR A 202 -22.50 7.53 1.52
CA THR A 202 -22.57 7.25 0.08
C THR A 202 -22.21 5.82 -0.31
N THR A 203 -21.68 5.01 0.61
CA THR A 203 -21.19 3.67 0.30
C THR A 203 -21.89 2.59 1.11
N PRO A 204 -22.13 1.39 0.54
CA PRO A 204 -22.60 0.24 1.27
C PRO A 204 -21.68 -0.13 2.44
N ASN A 205 -22.24 -0.77 3.47
CA ASN A 205 -21.45 -1.22 4.62
C ASN A 205 -20.43 -2.28 4.21
N ASN A 206 -20.89 -3.35 3.57
CA ASN A 206 -20.04 -4.41 3.06
C ASN A 206 -20.56 -4.85 1.70
N GLN A 207 -19.67 -5.11 0.77
CA GLN A 207 -20.05 -5.59 -0.56
C GLN A 207 -18.88 -6.28 -1.25
N THR A 208 -19.18 -7.33 -2.00
CA THR A 208 -18.25 -7.89 -2.98
C THR A 208 -18.51 -7.23 -4.34
N THR A 209 -17.45 -6.70 -4.95
CA THR A 209 -17.55 -5.98 -6.22
C THR A 209 -16.25 -6.10 -7.00
N THR A 210 -16.31 -5.81 -8.30
CA THR A 210 -15.13 -5.67 -9.12
C THR A 210 -14.66 -4.22 -9.11
N VAL A 211 -13.42 -4.01 -8.69
CA VAL A 211 -12.74 -2.71 -8.82
C VAL A 211 -12.06 -2.71 -10.17
N ASN A 212 -12.53 -1.87 -11.06
CA ASN A 212 -12.05 -1.76 -12.43
C ASN A 212 -11.03 -0.63 -12.57
N ASN A 213 -10.23 -0.70 -13.65
CA ASN A 213 -9.33 0.37 -14.08
C ASN A 213 -8.28 0.77 -13.02
N ILE A 214 -7.81 -0.18 -12.21
CA ILE A 214 -6.63 0.06 -11.37
C ILE A 214 -5.44 0.16 -12.32
N GLN A 215 -4.81 1.33 -12.37
CA GLN A 215 -3.65 1.56 -13.20
C GLN A 215 -2.39 0.99 -12.54
N ILE A 216 -1.68 0.13 -13.24
CA ILE A 216 -0.40 -0.42 -12.82
C ILE A 216 0.67 0.01 -13.82
N ALA A 217 1.79 0.56 -13.35
CA ALA A 217 2.93 0.81 -14.20
C ALA A 217 3.47 -0.52 -14.74
N GLU A 218 3.76 -0.59 -16.03
CA GLU A 218 4.22 -1.84 -16.67
C GLU A 218 5.48 -2.40 -16.00
N SER A 219 6.33 -1.53 -15.45
CA SER A 219 7.50 -1.93 -14.66
C SER A 219 7.15 -2.67 -13.35
N ASN A 220 5.92 -2.53 -12.86
CA ASN A 220 5.45 -3.10 -11.60
C ASN A 220 4.59 -4.36 -11.80
N ILE A 221 4.38 -4.79 -13.06
CA ILE A 221 3.61 -6.00 -13.35
C ILE A 221 4.50 -7.21 -13.09
N THR A 222 4.14 -8.01 -12.10
CA THR A 222 4.74 -9.32 -11.86
C THR A 222 3.96 -10.39 -12.63
N SER A 223 4.60 -11.54 -12.90
CA SER A 223 3.97 -12.68 -13.59
C SER A 223 2.65 -13.13 -12.94
N ASP A 224 2.52 -12.93 -11.62
CA ASP A 224 1.34 -13.35 -10.84
C ASP A 224 0.15 -12.39 -10.99
N GLN A 225 0.37 -11.21 -11.59
CA GLN A 225 -0.66 -10.18 -11.80
C GLN A 225 -1.22 -10.17 -13.23
N ILE A 226 -0.73 -11.07 -14.09
CA ILE A 226 -1.24 -11.22 -15.44
C ILE A 226 -2.48 -12.10 -15.40
N VAL A 227 -3.64 -11.50 -15.58
CA VAL A 227 -4.95 -12.15 -15.50
C VAL A 227 -5.52 -12.29 -16.94
N VAL A 228 -5.78 -13.50 -17.40
CA VAL A 228 -6.30 -13.80 -18.75
C VAL A 228 -7.84 -13.84 -18.71
N PRO A 229 -8.57 -13.20 -19.65
CA PRO A 229 -10.02 -13.32 -19.71
C PRO A 229 -10.46 -14.78 -19.86
N SER A 230 -11.49 -15.19 -19.13
CA SER A 230 -12.09 -16.55 -19.22
C SER A 230 -12.60 -16.89 -20.61
N SER A 231 -12.82 -15.87 -21.46
CA SER A 231 -13.27 -16.05 -22.85
C SER A 231 -12.17 -16.51 -23.83
N ILE A 232 -10.90 -16.54 -23.42
CA ILE A 232 -9.79 -16.92 -24.31
C ILE A 232 -9.51 -18.44 -24.27
N GLY A 233 -10.22 -19.19 -23.43
CA GLY A 233 -9.99 -20.63 -23.29
C GLY A 233 -8.72 -20.95 -22.46
N ASN A 234 -8.51 -22.24 -22.19
CA ASN A 234 -7.47 -22.68 -21.25
C ASN A 234 -6.03 -22.64 -21.81
N TYR A 235 -5.81 -22.26 -23.08
CA TYR A 235 -4.50 -22.28 -23.71
C TYR A 235 -4.31 -21.12 -24.67
N ILE A 236 -3.22 -20.40 -24.51
CA ILE A 236 -2.67 -19.52 -25.53
C ILE A 236 -1.42 -20.21 -26.06
N GLN A 237 -1.46 -20.69 -27.31
CA GLN A 237 -0.29 -21.29 -27.92
C GLN A 237 0.56 -20.20 -28.56
N MET A 238 1.79 -20.04 -28.04
CA MET A 238 2.74 -19.06 -28.55
C MET A 238 3.87 -19.74 -29.33
N SER A 239 4.22 -19.15 -30.45
CA SER A 239 5.49 -19.46 -31.14
C SER A 239 6.59 -18.54 -30.62
N ALA A 240 7.84 -18.96 -30.70
CA ALA A 240 8.98 -18.17 -30.27
C ALA A 240 8.97 -16.79 -30.96
N GLY A 241 9.07 -15.71 -30.16
CA GLY A 241 9.05 -14.34 -30.65
C GLY A 241 7.65 -13.69 -30.80
N GLN A 242 6.57 -14.38 -30.44
CA GLN A 242 5.24 -13.78 -30.38
C GLN A 242 5.05 -12.99 -29.07
N THR A 243 4.41 -11.84 -29.19
CA THR A 243 3.95 -11.02 -28.06
C THR A 243 2.44 -11.13 -27.96
N ILE A 244 1.90 -11.39 -26.77
CA ILE A 244 0.45 -11.40 -26.53
C ILE A 244 0.11 -10.16 -25.72
N ASP A 245 -0.92 -9.43 -26.17
CA ASP A 245 -1.57 -8.42 -25.36
C ASP A 245 -2.56 -9.12 -24.43
N LEU A 246 -2.25 -9.11 -23.14
CA LEU A 246 -3.05 -9.68 -22.07
C LEU A 246 -3.90 -8.64 -21.36
N SER A 247 -4.04 -7.45 -21.90
CA SER A 247 -4.91 -6.42 -21.36
C SER A 247 -6.36 -6.92 -21.30
N GLY A 248 -6.94 -6.92 -20.10
CA GLY A 248 -8.28 -7.44 -19.83
C GLY A 248 -8.37 -8.93 -19.48
N CYS A 249 -7.27 -9.59 -19.18
CA CYS A 249 -7.24 -10.98 -18.74
C CYS A 249 -7.56 -11.14 -17.24
N TYR A 250 -8.30 -12.21 -16.87
CA TYR A 250 -8.83 -12.41 -15.50
C TYR A 250 -8.47 -13.77 -14.86
N GLU A 251 -7.63 -14.58 -15.47
CA GLU A 251 -7.22 -15.87 -14.94
C GLU A 251 -5.70 -16.05 -14.99
N ASN A 252 -5.16 -16.84 -14.07
CA ASN A 252 -3.73 -17.14 -14.01
C ASN A 252 -3.28 -17.87 -15.27
N ILE A 253 -2.25 -17.37 -15.93
CA ILE A 253 -1.63 -18.04 -17.06
C ILE A 253 -0.78 -19.19 -16.54
N LYS A 254 -1.11 -20.42 -16.96
CA LYS A 254 -0.22 -21.56 -16.82
C LYS A 254 0.65 -21.69 -18.06
N VAL A 255 1.95 -21.49 -17.91
CA VAL A 255 2.92 -21.80 -18.95
C VAL A 255 3.35 -23.26 -18.75
N SER A 256 3.05 -24.14 -19.72
CA SER A 256 3.64 -25.47 -19.78
C SER A 256 4.81 -25.43 -20.77
N ASN A 257 5.96 -25.94 -20.35
CA ASN A 257 7.11 -26.17 -21.24
C ASN A 257 6.83 -27.35 -22.16
#